data_666e7a45f056e3378b68da9de99bcfb0
#
_entry.id   666e7a45f056e3378b68da9de99bcfb0
#
_cell.length_a   1.000
_cell.length_b   1.000
_cell.length_c   1.000
_cell.angle_alpha   90.00
_cell.angle_beta   90.00
_cell.angle_gamma   90.00
#
_symmetry.space_group_name_H-M   'P 1'
#
loop_
_entity.id
_entity.type
_entity.pdbx_description
1 polymer ?
#
loop_
_entity_poly.entity_id
_entity_poly.type
_entity_poly.pdbx_seq_one_letter_code
_entity_poly.pdbx_strand_id
1 'polypeptide(L)'
;MVIREQVPQDAAAARRLLTSAFGDAGQVADLAEALAARVDRPSAALVAEAEGTVVGHVRLSAGWIDADPRLVEVLVLSPLGVEPAHQRRGIGRALCNAALQHARSLEVPAVFLEGDPGYYARLGWQRASAHGFTAPSTRIPDPGFQVVILPSWRPWMVGAVVYNDTFWTFDRVGLRDHA
;
A
#
# COMPACT_ATOMS: atom_id res chain seq x y z
N MET A 1 3.16 19.70 10.28
CA MET A 1 3.12 18.27 9.89
C MET A 1 4.27 17.99 8.93
N VAL A 2 5.06 16.97 9.19
CA VAL A 2 6.16 16.51 8.35
C VAL A 2 5.89 15.06 7.95
N ILE A 3 6.23 14.68 6.70
CA ILE A 3 6.26 13.27 6.29
C ILE A 3 7.73 12.89 6.15
N ARG A 4 8.09 11.78 6.78
CA ARG A 4 9.45 11.24 6.79
C ARG A 4 9.44 9.72 6.78
N GLU A 5 10.58 9.13 6.51
CA GLU A 5 10.74 7.69 6.68
C GLU A 5 10.54 7.29 8.15
N GLN A 6 9.92 6.12 8.32
CA GLN A 6 9.75 5.49 9.62
C GLN A 6 11.11 5.04 10.15
N VAL A 7 11.42 5.39 11.38
CA VAL A 7 12.59 4.87 12.10
C VAL A 7 12.16 3.80 13.13
N PRO A 8 13.08 2.96 13.63
CA PRO A 8 12.73 1.90 14.59
C PRO A 8 11.96 2.40 15.83
N GLN A 9 12.25 3.61 16.28
CA GLN A 9 11.58 4.22 17.44
C GLN A 9 10.10 4.52 17.20
N ASP A 10 9.67 4.62 15.93
CA ASP A 10 8.26 4.85 15.58
C ASP A 10 7.41 3.58 15.66
N ALA A 11 8.01 2.39 15.74
CA ALA A 11 7.31 1.12 15.60
C ALA A 11 6.10 0.98 16.55
N ALA A 12 6.29 1.31 17.83
CA ALA A 12 5.20 1.25 18.80
C ALA A 12 4.09 2.28 18.54
N ALA A 13 4.44 3.47 18.04
CA ALA A 13 3.47 4.50 17.67
C ALA A 13 2.69 4.10 16.42
N ALA A 14 3.38 3.59 15.39
CA ALA A 14 2.76 3.10 14.17
C ALA A 14 1.79 1.93 14.45
N ARG A 15 2.18 0.98 15.32
CA ARG A 15 1.31 -0.11 15.75
C ARG A 15 0.02 0.40 16.40
N ARG A 16 0.13 1.28 17.39
CA ARG A 16 -1.06 1.86 18.05
C ARG A 16 -1.96 2.59 17.07
N LEU A 17 -1.37 3.40 16.20
CA LEU A 17 -2.08 4.15 15.16
C LEU A 17 -2.85 3.21 14.23
N LEU A 18 -2.21 2.16 13.70
CA LEU A 18 -2.86 1.21 12.80
C LEU A 18 -3.99 0.47 13.51
N THR A 19 -3.77 0.02 14.75
CA THR A 19 -4.82 -0.62 15.56
C THR A 19 -6.02 0.31 15.76
N SER A 20 -5.78 1.60 16.07
CA SER A 20 -6.83 2.61 16.22
C SER A 20 -7.55 2.92 14.91
N ALA A 21 -6.80 3.05 13.82
CA ALA A 21 -7.34 3.44 12.52
C ALA A 21 -8.22 2.36 11.88
N PHE A 22 -7.88 1.08 12.09
CA PHE A 22 -8.60 -0.05 11.48
C PHE A 22 -9.60 -0.72 12.42
N GLY A 23 -9.44 -0.59 13.74
CA GLY A 23 -10.37 -1.17 14.73
C GLY A 23 -10.43 -2.70 14.71
N ASP A 24 -9.38 -3.37 14.21
CA ASP A 24 -9.34 -4.80 13.92
C ASP A 24 -8.51 -5.62 14.92
N ALA A 25 -8.41 -5.16 16.15
CA ALA A 25 -7.62 -5.79 17.22
C ALA A 25 -6.11 -5.93 16.89
N GLY A 26 -5.59 -5.12 15.95
CA GLY A 26 -4.16 -5.06 15.63
C GLY A 26 -3.72 -5.96 14.46
N GLN A 27 -4.63 -6.64 13.79
CA GLN A 27 -4.29 -7.54 12.67
C GLN A 27 -3.58 -6.81 11.51
N VAL A 28 -4.00 -5.58 11.19
CA VAL A 28 -3.32 -4.75 10.18
C VAL A 28 -1.94 -4.29 10.67
N ALA A 29 -1.80 -4.03 11.96
CA ALA A 29 -0.49 -3.71 12.53
C ALA A 29 0.46 -4.93 12.48
N ASP A 30 -0.04 -6.13 12.76
CA ASP A 30 0.73 -7.38 12.64
C ASP A 30 1.21 -7.60 11.19
N LEU A 31 0.34 -7.37 10.20
CA LEU A 31 0.73 -7.39 8.79
C LEU A 31 1.84 -6.39 8.50
N ALA A 32 1.70 -5.15 8.95
CA ALA A 32 2.70 -4.09 8.70
C ALA A 32 4.07 -4.45 9.30
N GLU A 33 4.10 -5.04 10.49
CA GLU A 33 5.32 -5.53 11.14
C GLU A 33 5.94 -6.71 10.39
N ALA A 34 5.14 -7.67 9.96
CA ALA A 34 5.60 -8.81 9.17
C ALA A 34 6.17 -8.37 7.81
N LEU A 35 5.54 -7.40 7.14
CA LEU A 35 6.07 -6.80 5.92
C LEU A 35 7.38 -6.02 6.17
N ALA A 36 7.52 -5.39 7.34
CA ALA A 36 8.75 -4.68 7.72
C ALA A 36 9.94 -5.62 7.93
N ALA A 37 9.68 -6.85 8.37
CA ALA A 37 10.71 -7.87 8.58
C ALA A 37 11.28 -8.42 7.26
N ARG A 38 10.63 -8.18 6.11
CA ARG A 38 11.10 -8.60 4.78
C ARG A 38 12.11 -7.59 4.25
N VAL A 39 13.39 -7.85 4.55
CA VAL A 39 14.53 -6.99 4.14
C VAL A 39 15.15 -7.41 2.81
N ASP A 40 14.69 -8.50 2.23
CA ASP A 40 15.20 -9.08 0.98
C ASP A 40 14.61 -8.43 -0.29
N ARG A 41 13.65 -7.50 -0.13
CA ARG A 41 12.93 -6.86 -1.24
C ARG A 41 12.73 -5.36 -0.99
N PRO A 42 12.54 -4.56 -2.05
CA PRO A 42 12.21 -3.15 -1.91
C PRO A 42 10.97 -2.97 -1.03
N SER A 43 11.13 -2.18 0.00
CA SER A 43 10.03 -1.79 0.88
C SER A 43 10.35 -0.44 1.52
N ALA A 44 9.32 0.32 1.86
CA ALA A 44 9.44 1.55 2.59
C ALA A 44 8.26 1.75 3.53
N ALA A 45 8.49 2.41 4.63
CA ALA A 45 7.42 2.93 5.47
C ALA A 45 7.63 4.41 5.74
N LEU A 46 6.57 5.19 5.60
CA LEU A 46 6.56 6.61 5.88
C LEU A 46 5.58 6.91 6.99
N VAL A 47 5.91 7.87 7.83
CA VAL A 47 5.06 8.38 8.89
C VAL A 47 4.76 9.85 8.68
N ALA A 48 3.55 10.26 9.03
CA ALA A 48 3.18 11.66 9.18
C ALA A 48 3.31 12.03 10.65
N GLU A 49 4.15 13.01 10.95
CA GLU A 49 4.38 13.52 12.28
C GLU A 49 3.77 14.92 12.44
N ALA A 50 2.99 15.12 13.47
CA ALA A 50 2.44 16.41 13.86
C ALA A 50 2.74 16.65 15.34
N GLU A 51 3.36 17.80 15.65
CA GLU A 51 3.69 18.20 17.04
C GLU A 51 4.45 17.10 17.81
N GLY A 52 5.42 16.45 17.14
CA GLY A 52 6.22 15.36 17.72
C GLY A 52 5.49 14.03 17.88
N THR A 53 4.27 13.90 17.36
CA THR A 53 3.47 12.67 17.44
C THR A 53 3.23 12.07 16.06
N VAL A 54 3.39 10.75 15.91
CA VAL A 54 3.04 10.02 14.69
C VAL A 54 1.52 9.92 14.59
N VAL A 55 0.95 10.55 13.56
CA VAL A 55 -0.49 10.66 13.32
C VAL A 55 -0.94 9.99 12.02
N GLY A 56 -0.01 9.44 11.24
CA GLY A 56 -0.31 8.70 10.02
C GLY A 56 0.83 7.77 9.65
N HIS A 57 0.51 6.70 8.94
CA HIS A 57 1.47 5.68 8.50
C HIS A 57 1.06 5.17 7.12
N VAL A 58 2.04 4.92 6.27
CA VAL A 58 1.86 4.18 5.01
C VAL A 58 3.05 3.26 4.79
N ARG A 59 2.78 2.06 4.23
CA ARG A 59 3.82 1.13 3.82
C ARG A 59 3.73 0.82 2.34
N LEU A 60 4.88 0.69 1.72
CA LEU A 60 5.11 0.09 0.41
C LEU A 60 5.84 -1.23 0.59
N SER A 61 5.43 -2.27 -0.11
CA SER A 61 6.09 -3.58 -0.11
C SER A 61 6.12 -4.17 -1.52
N ALA A 62 7.12 -5.00 -1.80
CA ALA A 62 7.28 -5.60 -3.11
C ALA A 62 6.12 -6.52 -3.49
N GLY A 63 5.75 -6.47 -4.75
CA GLY A 63 4.91 -7.39 -5.48
C GLY A 63 5.42 -7.52 -6.92
N TRP A 64 4.72 -8.25 -7.75
CA TRP A 64 5.14 -8.46 -9.13
C TRP A 64 3.96 -8.37 -10.09
N ILE A 65 4.27 -8.06 -11.35
CA ILE A 65 3.41 -8.37 -12.50
C ILE A 65 3.98 -9.62 -13.16
N ASP A 66 3.17 -10.66 -13.29
CA ASP A 66 3.48 -11.84 -14.10
C ASP A 66 3.23 -11.49 -15.57
N ALA A 67 4.18 -10.78 -16.16
CA ALA A 67 4.13 -10.36 -17.54
C ALA A 67 4.74 -11.44 -18.45
N ASP A 68 4.20 -11.59 -19.65
CA ASP A 68 4.58 -12.66 -20.59
C ASP A 68 6.10 -12.83 -20.78
N PRO A 69 6.90 -11.77 -21.00
CA PRO A 69 8.34 -11.95 -21.13
C PRO A 69 9.09 -12.30 -19.82
N ARG A 70 8.63 -11.80 -18.68
CA ARG A 70 9.27 -11.99 -17.36
C ARG A 70 8.49 -11.33 -16.25
N LEU A 71 8.78 -11.73 -15.01
CA LEU A 71 8.30 -11.02 -13.82
C LEU A 71 8.83 -9.58 -13.78
N VAL A 72 7.95 -8.65 -13.44
CA VAL A 72 8.27 -7.24 -13.27
C VAL A 72 8.01 -6.83 -11.82
N GLU A 73 9.02 -6.36 -11.12
CA GLU A 73 8.87 -5.90 -9.75
C GLU A 73 8.06 -4.60 -9.69
N VAL A 74 7.11 -4.55 -8.77
CA VAL A 74 6.24 -3.41 -8.48
C VAL A 74 6.09 -3.23 -6.98
N LEU A 75 5.38 -2.20 -6.55
CA LEU A 75 5.07 -2.01 -5.14
C LEU A 75 3.56 -2.11 -4.88
N VAL A 76 3.23 -2.57 -3.69
CA VAL A 76 1.88 -2.60 -3.13
C VAL A 76 1.84 -1.61 -1.97
N LEU A 77 0.92 -0.64 -2.04
CA LEU A 77 0.67 0.33 -0.98
C LEU A 77 -0.33 -0.27 0.00
N SER A 78 0.17 -0.79 1.12
CA SER A 78 -0.65 -1.36 2.20
C SER A 78 0.21 -1.64 3.44
N PRO A 79 -0.28 -1.29 4.65
CA PRO A 79 -1.47 -0.48 4.92
C PRO A 79 -1.22 1.02 4.82
N LEU A 80 -2.32 1.78 4.74
CA LEU A 80 -2.33 3.24 4.97
C LEU A 80 -3.32 3.53 6.09
N GLY A 81 -2.84 4.11 7.19
CA GLY A 81 -3.65 4.48 8.34
C GLY A 81 -3.43 5.93 8.76
N VAL A 82 -4.47 6.58 9.26
CA VAL A 82 -4.43 7.90 9.88
C VAL A 82 -5.20 7.84 11.19
N GLU A 83 -4.60 8.34 12.26
CA GLU A 83 -5.23 8.41 13.58
C GLU A 83 -6.64 9.05 13.46
N PRO A 84 -7.70 8.40 13.99
CA PRO A 84 -9.08 8.86 13.83
C PRO A 84 -9.28 10.36 14.13
N ALA A 85 -8.67 10.87 15.19
CA ALA A 85 -8.75 12.29 15.55
C ALA A 85 -8.07 13.24 14.54
N HIS A 86 -7.25 12.71 13.63
CA HIS A 86 -6.52 13.47 12.62
C HIS A 86 -6.99 13.22 11.19
N GLN A 87 -8.01 12.36 10.99
CA GLN A 87 -8.58 12.10 9.68
C GLN A 87 -9.24 13.34 9.04
N ARG A 88 -9.49 13.26 7.75
CA ARG A 88 -10.12 14.34 6.94
C ARG A 88 -9.36 15.69 6.93
N ARG A 89 -8.08 15.67 7.32
CA ARG A 89 -7.17 16.84 7.30
C ARG A 89 -6.12 16.76 6.19
N GLY A 90 -6.29 15.87 5.20
CA GLY A 90 -5.37 15.71 4.07
C GLY A 90 -4.16 14.82 4.33
N ILE A 91 -4.00 14.25 5.53
CA ILE A 91 -2.82 13.43 5.91
C ILE A 91 -2.69 12.20 5.03
N GLY A 92 -3.79 11.46 4.80
CA GLY A 92 -3.76 10.27 3.93
C GLY A 92 -3.35 10.61 2.49
N ARG A 93 -3.82 11.73 1.93
CA ARG A 93 -3.37 12.23 0.62
C ARG A 93 -1.87 12.52 0.62
N ALA A 94 -1.38 13.21 1.63
CA ALA A 94 0.03 13.58 1.73
C ALA A 94 0.91 12.33 1.83
N LEU A 95 0.51 11.32 2.61
CA LEU A 95 1.19 10.02 2.70
C LEU A 95 1.18 9.27 1.37
N CYS A 96 0.03 9.20 0.66
CA CYS A 96 -0.02 8.61 -0.68
C CYS A 96 0.94 9.28 -1.65
N ASN A 97 0.96 10.62 -1.67
CA ASN A 97 1.85 11.37 -2.56
C ASN A 97 3.33 11.12 -2.24
N ALA A 98 3.70 11.10 -0.96
CA ALA A 98 5.06 10.81 -0.53
C ALA A 98 5.47 9.36 -0.88
N ALA A 99 4.57 8.40 -0.69
CA ALA A 99 4.80 7.01 -1.08
C ALA A 99 5.01 6.86 -2.60
N LEU A 100 4.21 7.55 -3.42
CA LEU A 100 4.39 7.55 -4.88
C LEU A 100 5.70 8.25 -5.31
N GLN A 101 6.12 9.30 -4.61
CA GLN A 101 7.43 9.92 -4.86
C GLN A 101 8.58 8.97 -4.54
N HIS A 102 8.48 8.26 -3.40
CA HIS A 102 9.46 7.23 -3.03
C HIS A 102 9.49 6.09 -4.08
N ALA A 103 8.34 5.60 -4.53
CA ALA A 103 8.26 4.59 -5.57
C ALA A 103 8.91 5.04 -6.90
N ARG A 104 8.77 6.32 -7.27
CA ARG A 104 9.44 6.88 -8.45
C ARG A 104 10.97 6.87 -8.31
N SER A 105 11.50 7.14 -7.11
CA SER A 105 12.96 7.12 -6.88
C SER A 105 13.54 5.70 -6.96
N LEU A 106 12.72 4.67 -6.77
CA LEU A 106 13.09 3.26 -6.96
C LEU A 106 12.93 2.79 -8.40
N GLU A 107 12.46 3.66 -9.31
CA GLU A 107 12.22 3.36 -10.72
C GLU A 107 11.28 2.16 -10.97
N VAL A 108 10.45 1.78 -10.01
CA VAL A 108 9.42 0.75 -10.22
C VAL A 108 8.35 1.25 -11.21
N PRO A 109 7.77 0.38 -12.05
CA PRO A 109 6.85 0.81 -13.12
C PRO A 109 5.43 1.11 -12.63
N ALA A 110 5.01 0.58 -11.47
CA ALA A 110 3.66 0.76 -10.97
C ALA A 110 3.58 0.57 -9.44
N VAL A 111 2.56 1.18 -8.85
CA VAL A 111 2.14 0.93 -7.47
C VAL A 111 0.67 0.50 -7.49
N PHE A 112 0.36 -0.59 -6.79
CA PHE A 112 -0.99 -1.14 -6.66
C PHE A 112 -1.52 -0.96 -5.24
N LEU A 113 -2.85 -0.96 -5.10
CA LEU A 113 -3.53 -1.06 -3.81
C LEU A 113 -4.92 -1.70 -3.95
N GLU A 114 -5.44 -2.14 -2.81
CA GLU A 114 -6.84 -2.45 -2.61
C GLU A 114 -7.46 -1.36 -1.72
N GLY A 115 -8.56 -0.74 -2.17
CA GLY A 115 -9.19 0.30 -1.37
C GLY A 115 -10.45 0.91 -1.99
N ASP A 116 -11.05 1.85 -1.25
CA ASP A 116 -12.25 2.55 -1.70
C ASP A 116 -11.97 3.37 -2.97
N PRO A 117 -12.59 3.02 -4.11
CA PRO A 117 -12.40 3.75 -5.36
C PRO A 117 -12.87 5.20 -5.25
N GLY A 118 -13.88 5.50 -4.40
CA GLY A 118 -14.34 6.87 -4.17
C GLY A 118 -13.29 7.74 -3.50
N TYR A 119 -12.41 7.17 -2.70
CA TYR A 119 -11.30 7.88 -2.08
C TYR A 119 -10.09 7.99 -3.01
N TYR A 120 -9.61 6.87 -3.52
CA TYR A 120 -8.34 6.81 -4.24
C TYR A 120 -8.40 7.40 -5.65
N ALA A 121 -9.55 7.33 -6.36
CA ALA A 121 -9.69 7.97 -7.67
C ALA A 121 -9.43 9.49 -7.61
N ARG A 122 -9.84 10.15 -6.51
CA ARG A 122 -9.55 11.58 -6.30
C ARG A 122 -8.06 11.89 -6.05
N LEU A 123 -7.26 10.86 -5.83
CA LEU A 123 -5.80 10.94 -5.66
C LEU A 123 -5.05 10.51 -6.93
N GLY A 124 -5.76 10.27 -8.04
CA GLY A 124 -5.17 9.88 -9.33
C GLY A 124 -4.97 8.38 -9.51
N TRP A 125 -5.47 7.54 -8.60
CA TRP A 125 -5.48 6.10 -8.78
C TRP A 125 -6.53 5.67 -9.78
N GLN A 126 -6.23 4.68 -10.58
CA GLN A 126 -7.08 4.18 -11.65
C GLN A 126 -7.38 2.69 -11.44
N ARG A 127 -8.51 2.23 -11.97
CA ARG A 127 -8.85 0.81 -11.97
C ARG A 127 -7.77 0.01 -12.72
N ALA A 128 -7.19 -0.98 -12.08
CA ALA A 128 -6.06 -1.73 -12.62
C ALA A 128 -6.44 -2.52 -13.89
N SER A 129 -7.65 -3.07 -13.95
CA SER A 129 -8.14 -3.81 -15.12
C SER A 129 -8.22 -2.96 -16.39
N ALA A 130 -8.43 -1.65 -16.28
CA ALA A 130 -8.43 -0.72 -17.42
C ALA A 130 -7.04 -0.60 -18.10
N HIS A 131 -5.99 -1.06 -17.43
CA HIS A 131 -4.59 -1.01 -17.89
C HIS A 131 -4.01 -2.41 -18.17
N GLY A 132 -4.86 -3.45 -18.24
CA GLY A 132 -4.42 -4.81 -18.54
C GLY A 132 -3.86 -5.58 -17.34
N PHE A 133 -4.13 -5.14 -16.11
CA PHE A 133 -3.71 -5.85 -14.91
C PHE A 133 -4.85 -6.69 -14.34
N THR A 134 -4.54 -7.92 -13.95
CA THR A 134 -5.46 -8.80 -13.25
C THR A 134 -5.13 -8.82 -11.76
N ALA A 135 -6.14 -8.72 -10.93
CA ALA A 135 -5.99 -8.75 -9.48
C ALA A 135 -5.43 -10.11 -8.99
N PRO A 136 -4.67 -10.14 -7.90
CA PRO A 136 -4.09 -11.38 -7.37
C PRO A 136 -5.14 -12.38 -6.85
N SER A 137 -6.37 -11.95 -6.65
CA SER A 137 -7.49 -12.81 -6.22
C SER A 137 -8.80 -12.33 -6.80
N THR A 138 -9.69 -13.27 -7.16
CA THR A 138 -11.09 -12.97 -7.55
C THR A 138 -11.92 -12.41 -6.39
N ARG A 139 -11.43 -12.49 -5.16
CA ARG A 139 -12.06 -11.87 -3.98
C ARG A 139 -11.88 -10.36 -3.91
N ILE A 140 -10.98 -9.80 -4.74
CA ILE A 140 -10.79 -8.35 -4.81
C ILE A 140 -11.81 -7.79 -5.80
N PRO A 141 -12.78 -6.97 -5.35
CA PRO A 141 -13.71 -6.32 -6.27
C PRO A 141 -12.94 -5.47 -7.30
N ASP A 142 -13.26 -5.62 -8.59
CA ASP A 142 -12.54 -4.94 -9.65
C ASP A 142 -12.38 -3.41 -9.48
N PRO A 143 -13.40 -2.65 -9.04
CA PRO A 143 -13.23 -1.22 -8.77
C PRO A 143 -12.29 -0.92 -7.61
N GLY A 144 -12.14 -1.86 -6.66
CA GLY A 144 -11.28 -1.72 -5.48
C GLY A 144 -9.81 -2.01 -5.76
N PHE A 145 -9.50 -2.71 -6.86
CA PHE A 145 -8.11 -2.96 -7.27
C PHE A 145 -7.61 -1.84 -8.17
N GLN A 146 -6.68 -1.06 -7.67
CA GLN A 146 -6.27 0.19 -8.29
C GLN A 146 -4.76 0.29 -8.49
N VAL A 147 -4.35 1.11 -9.45
CA VAL A 147 -2.96 1.30 -9.84
C VAL A 147 -2.64 2.77 -10.10
N VAL A 148 -1.40 3.15 -9.81
CA VAL A 148 -0.73 4.32 -10.41
C VAL A 148 0.42 3.82 -11.26
N ILE A 149 0.36 4.12 -12.56
CA ILE A 149 1.43 3.83 -13.51
C ILE A 149 2.50 4.91 -13.39
N LEU A 150 3.76 4.48 -13.32
CA LEU A 150 4.92 5.34 -13.14
C LEU A 150 5.76 5.44 -14.43
N PRO A 151 6.68 6.41 -14.57
CA PRO A 151 7.38 6.69 -15.82
C PRO A 151 8.22 5.54 -16.40
N SER A 152 8.66 4.60 -15.57
CA SER A 152 9.43 3.42 -16.01
C SER A 152 8.57 2.31 -16.64
N TRP A 153 7.24 2.38 -16.56
CA TRP A 153 6.34 1.41 -17.15
C TRP A 153 6.45 1.35 -18.68
N ARG A 154 6.26 0.17 -19.25
CA ARG A 154 6.23 -0.09 -20.68
C ARG A 154 5.01 -0.93 -21.04
N PRO A 155 4.45 -0.83 -22.27
CA PRO A 155 3.20 -1.50 -22.68
C PRO A 155 3.17 -3.02 -22.50
N TRP A 156 4.32 -3.69 -22.52
CA TRP A 156 4.42 -5.13 -22.31
C TRP A 156 4.34 -5.54 -20.84
N MET A 157 4.48 -4.59 -19.89
CA MET A 157 4.45 -4.83 -18.45
C MET A 157 2.99 -4.91 -17.96
N VAL A 158 2.24 -5.88 -18.46
CA VAL A 158 0.85 -6.16 -18.09
C VAL A 158 0.67 -7.63 -17.77
N GLY A 159 -0.37 -7.99 -17.03
CA GLY A 159 -0.66 -9.36 -16.63
C GLY A 159 -1.21 -9.47 -15.23
N ALA A 160 -1.12 -10.66 -14.64
CA ALA A 160 -1.58 -10.91 -13.28
C ALA A 160 -0.63 -10.24 -12.26
N VAL A 161 -1.21 -9.53 -11.30
CA VAL A 161 -0.44 -8.99 -10.18
C VAL A 161 -0.29 -10.07 -9.11
N VAL A 162 0.92 -10.23 -8.60
CA VAL A 162 1.28 -11.22 -7.60
C VAL A 162 1.72 -10.49 -6.33
N TYR A 163 0.98 -10.65 -5.26
CA TYR A 163 1.37 -10.14 -3.94
C TYR A 163 2.39 -11.07 -3.28
N ASN A 164 3.27 -10.52 -2.46
CA ASN A 164 4.14 -11.36 -1.66
C ASN A 164 3.32 -12.21 -0.65
N ASP A 165 3.91 -13.33 -0.24
CA ASP A 165 3.29 -14.34 0.60
C ASP A 165 2.78 -13.84 1.96
N THR A 166 3.37 -12.77 2.48
CA THR A 166 2.95 -12.16 3.76
C THR A 166 1.47 -11.74 3.72
N PHE A 167 1.01 -11.13 2.61
CA PHE A 167 -0.41 -10.75 2.48
C PHE A 167 -1.34 -11.95 2.56
N TRP A 168 -0.94 -13.09 2.01
CA TRP A 168 -1.70 -14.34 2.04
C TRP A 168 -1.67 -15.00 3.41
N THR A 169 -0.51 -15.01 4.07
CA THR A 169 -0.34 -15.55 5.42
C THR A 169 -1.23 -14.84 6.44
N PHE A 170 -1.39 -13.52 6.29
CA PHE A 170 -2.24 -12.70 7.14
C PHE A 170 -3.68 -12.58 6.63
N ASP A 171 -4.06 -13.31 5.58
CA ASP A 171 -5.39 -13.26 4.95
C ASP A 171 -5.86 -11.85 4.60
N ARG A 172 -4.96 -11.07 3.99
CA ARG A 172 -5.19 -9.68 3.59
C ARG A 172 -5.16 -9.49 2.08
N VAL A 173 -5.77 -10.44 1.35
CA VAL A 173 -5.95 -10.39 -0.11
C VAL A 173 -7.44 -10.54 -0.42
N GLY A 174 -8.08 -9.43 -0.77
CA GLY A 174 -9.50 -9.37 -1.07
C GLY A 174 -10.40 -9.57 0.16
N LEU A 175 -11.68 -9.63 -0.09
CA LEU A 175 -12.70 -9.82 0.93
C LEU A 175 -12.99 -11.31 1.11
N ARG A 176 -13.22 -11.75 2.34
CA ARG A 176 -13.82 -13.05 2.63
C ARG A 176 -15.21 -12.83 3.21
N ASP A 177 -16.16 -13.59 2.71
CA ASP A 177 -17.47 -13.71 3.36
C ASP A 177 -17.23 -14.45 4.68
N HIS A 178 -17.39 -13.77 5.78
CA HIS A 178 -17.48 -14.42 7.09
C HIS A 178 -18.88 -15.04 7.19
N ALA A 179 -18.95 -16.35 6.96
CA ALA A 179 -20.16 -17.14 7.21
C ALA A 179 -20.46 -17.22 8.70
#